data_e66fabcb80d394f02d9a00892935642a
#
_entry.id   e66fabcb80d394f02d9a00892935642a
#
_cell.length_a   1.000
_cell.length_b   1.000
_cell.length_c   1.000
_cell.angle_alpha   90.00
_cell.angle_beta   90.00
_cell.angle_gamma   90.00
#
_symmetry.space_group_name_H-M   'P 1'
#
loop_
_entity.id
_entity.type
_entity.pdbx_description
1 polymer ?
#
loop_
_entity_poly.entity_id
_entity_poly.type
_entity_poly.pdbx_seq_one_letter_code
_entity_poly.pdbx_strand_id
1 'polypeptide(L)'
;MSLDTTAFYNAIAPIYAQGQALLPVWRRYTEAVLPWVMLDSVVLEIGPGPGVLLEKLALRGKAAIGLDLSPGMLAQTQARLRAKGMPANLINGDATRIPLADGCIDVIVTTFAFSAIPDGAAAMREMARVLRPGGILALVDAGIPSDGNPAALVLGRMWALFGAQMRDEAAFMRQAGLTVVARRDFGAFDSIRLVVGKRP
;
A
#
# COMPACT_ATOMS: atom_id res chain seq x y z
N MET A 1 -9.37 23.50 -4.41
CA MET A 1 -8.27 23.10 -5.31
C MET A 1 -7.75 21.77 -4.80
N SER A 2 -8.03 20.66 -5.47
CA SER A 2 -7.42 19.37 -5.13
C SER A 2 -5.93 19.47 -5.47
N LEU A 3 -5.07 19.24 -4.48
CA LEU A 3 -3.64 19.07 -4.74
C LEU A 3 -3.48 17.97 -5.80
N ASP A 4 -2.75 18.26 -6.87
CA ASP A 4 -2.34 17.22 -7.82
C ASP A 4 -1.41 16.25 -7.08
N THR A 5 -2.00 15.15 -6.62
CA THR A 5 -1.32 14.14 -5.82
C THR A 5 -0.06 13.63 -6.52
N THR A 6 -0.09 13.50 -7.84
CA THR A 6 1.06 13.04 -8.64
C THR A 6 2.19 14.05 -8.63
N ALA A 7 1.90 15.34 -8.86
CA ALA A 7 2.89 16.40 -8.83
C ALA A 7 3.51 16.54 -7.42
N PHE A 8 2.69 16.41 -6.37
CA PHE A 8 3.16 16.44 -4.98
C PHE A 8 4.15 15.31 -4.70
N TYR A 9 3.79 14.05 -4.96
CA TYR A 9 4.68 12.91 -4.70
C TYR A 9 5.93 12.90 -5.59
N ASN A 10 5.85 13.38 -6.83
CA ASN A 10 7.03 13.56 -7.68
C ASN A 10 8.02 14.57 -7.06
N ALA A 11 7.52 15.70 -6.54
CA ALA A 11 8.36 16.73 -5.95
C ALA A 11 9.04 16.29 -4.65
N ILE A 12 8.36 15.53 -3.80
CA ILE A 12 8.87 15.10 -2.49
C ILE A 12 9.63 13.77 -2.52
N ALA A 13 9.62 13.02 -3.64
CA ALA A 13 10.17 11.67 -3.73
C ALA A 13 11.58 11.52 -3.12
N PRO A 14 12.57 12.41 -3.38
CA PRO A 14 13.90 12.29 -2.78
C PRO A 14 13.92 12.50 -1.25
N ILE A 15 13.13 13.47 -0.75
CA ILE A 15 13.03 13.81 0.68
C ILE A 15 12.26 12.71 1.42
N TYR A 16 11.21 12.19 0.80
CA TYR A 16 10.36 11.13 1.36
C TYR A 16 11.16 9.83 1.55
N ALA A 17 12.01 9.47 0.57
CA ALA A 17 12.89 8.32 0.65
C ALA A 17 13.88 8.40 1.82
N GLN A 18 14.46 9.59 2.06
CA GLN A 18 15.36 9.83 3.20
C GLN A 18 14.61 9.79 4.53
N GLY A 19 13.42 10.40 4.61
CA GLY A 19 12.60 10.42 5.81
C GLY A 19 12.17 9.01 6.27
N GLN A 20 11.76 8.16 5.34
CA GLN A 20 11.42 6.76 5.66
C GLN A 20 12.62 5.95 6.18
N ALA A 21 13.82 6.20 5.65
CA ALA A 21 15.04 5.51 6.10
C ALA A 21 15.42 5.87 7.54
N LEU A 22 15.09 7.07 8.00
CA LEU A 22 15.45 7.60 9.32
C LEU A 22 14.47 7.19 10.44
N LEU A 23 13.29 6.67 10.11
CA LEU A 23 12.26 6.32 11.09
C LEU A 23 12.07 4.79 11.19
N PRO A 24 12.73 4.11 12.14
CA PRO A 24 12.60 2.65 12.33
C PRO A 24 11.15 2.19 12.56
N VAL A 25 10.34 3.05 13.18
CA VAL A 25 8.91 2.78 13.45
C VAL A 25 8.10 2.64 12.17
N TRP A 26 8.43 3.44 11.13
CA TRP A 26 7.76 3.38 9.84
C TRP A 26 7.96 2.02 9.14
N ARG A 27 9.19 1.53 9.21
CA ARG A 27 9.54 0.21 8.70
C ARG A 27 8.71 -0.90 9.37
N ARG A 28 8.55 -0.83 10.70
CA ARG A 28 7.73 -1.80 11.44
C ARG A 28 6.26 -1.78 10.99
N TYR A 29 5.74 -0.62 10.64
CA TYR A 29 4.34 -0.49 10.18
C TYR A 29 4.16 -1.10 8.79
N THR A 30 5.05 -0.78 7.83
CA THR A 30 4.96 -1.35 6.48
C THR A 30 5.22 -2.85 6.47
N GLU A 31 6.08 -3.37 7.34
CA GLU A 31 6.37 -4.80 7.44
C GLU A 31 5.23 -5.64 8.05
N ALA A 32 4.20 -5.02 8.62
CA ALA A 32 3.04 -5.74 9.18
C ALA A 32 2.27 -6.58 8.15
N VAL A 33 2.44 -6.30 6.85
CA VAL A 33 1.87 -7.11 5.76
C VAL A 33 2.66 -8.38 5.48
N LEU A 34 3.95 -8.46 5.84
CA LEU A 34 4.83 -9.57 5.46
C LEU A 34 4.36 -10.97 5.91
N PRO A 35 3.71 -11.16 7.08
CA PRO A 35 3.17 -12.46 7.46
C PRO A 35 2.11 -13.01 6.50
N TRP A 36 1.50 -12.15 5.69
CA TRP A 36 0.46 -12.50 4.72
C TRP A 36 1.03 -12.79 3.32
N VAL A 37 2.32 -12.58 3.12
CA VAL A 37 3.02 -12.86 1.86
C VAL A 37 3.62 -14.27 1.95
N MET A 38 3.01 -15.20 1.24
CA MET A 38 3.50 -16.59 1.15
C MET A 38 4.76 -16.65 0.29
N LEU A 39 5.62 -17.62 0.59
CA LEU A 39 6.75 -17.96 -0.27
C LEU A 39 6.24 -18.37 -1.66
N ASP A 40 7.02 -18.08 -2.70
CA ASP A 40 6.74 -18.39 -4.11
C ASP A 40 5.47 -17.75 -4.68
N SER A 41 4.89 -16.75 -4.01
CA SER A 41 3.76 -15.98 -4.53
C SER A 41 4.19 -14.90 -5.53
N VAL A 42 3.31 -14.60 -6.50
CA VAL A 42 3.39 -13.38 -7.33
C VAL A 42 2.73 -12.24 -6.54
N VAL A 43 3.54 -11.25 -6.16
CA VAL A 43 3.12 -10.15 -5.30
C VAL A 43 3.03 -8.86 -6.09
N LEU A 44 1.94 -8.12 -5.93
CA LEU A 44 1.77 -6.75 -6.43
C LEU A 44 1.77 -5.78 -5.25
N GLU A 45 2.70 -4.82 -5.23
CA GLU A 45 2.65 -3.69 -4.31
C GLU A 45 2.04 -2.47 -5.01
N ILE A 46 0.96 -1.95 -4.44
CA ILE A 46 0.33 -0.69 -4.87
C ILE A 46 0.93 0.45 -4.06
N GLY A 47 1.53 1.43 -4.75
CA GLY A 47 2.22 2.55 -4.15
C GLY A 47 3.52 2.15 -3.43
N PRO A 48 4.51 1.53 -4.12
CA PRO A 48 5.77 1.12 -3.49
C PRO A 48 6.61 2.31 -2.99
N GLY A 49 6.29 3.53 -3.42
CA GLY A 49 7.07 4.71 -3.08
C GLY A 49 8.55 4.52 -3.43
N PRO A 50 9.50 4.69 -2.48
CA PRO A 50 10.92 4.49 -2.73
C PRO A 50 11.36 3.01 -2.72
N GLY A 51 10.44 2.05 -2.69
CA GLY A 51 10.68 0.63 -2.87
C GLY A 51 11.26 -0.13 -1.66
N VAL A 52 11.13 0.41 -0.46
CA VAL A 52 11.69 -0.22 0.76
C VAL A 52 11.01 -1.56 1.06
N LEU A 53 9.69 -1.63 0.92
CA LEU A 53 8.95 -2.87 1.13
C LEU A 53 9.06 -3.77 -0.10
N LEU A 54 9.00 -3.22 -1.33
CA LEU A 54 9.12 -3.98 -2.57
C LEU A 54 10.42 -4.79 -2.63
N GLU A 55 11.53 -4.25 -2.14
CA GLU A 55 12.80 -4.96 -1.99
C GLU A 55 12.64 -6.24 -1.16
N LYS A 56 11.92 -6.17 -0.04
CA LYS A 56 11.68 -7.33 0.84
C LYS A 56 10.73 -8.34 0.22
N LEU A 57 9.73 -7.85 -0.50
CA LEU A 57 8.79 -8.70 -1.23
C LEU A 57 9.49 -9.47 -2.34
N ALA A 58 10.43 -8.84 -3.06
CA ALA A 58 11.22 -9.47 -4.11
C ALA A 58 12.19 -10.57 -3.58
N LEU A 59 12.57 -10.51 -2.31
CA LEU A 59 13.34 -11.56 -1.64
C LEU A 59 12.47 -12.74 -1.16
N ARG A 60 11.17 -12.54 -1.05
CA ARG A 60 10.23 -13.50 -0.45
C ARG A 60 9.36 -14.22 -1.47
N GLY A 61 8.87 -13.48 -2.47
CA GLY A 61 7.99 -13.99 -3.50
C GLY A 61 8.71 -14.60 -4.68
N LYS A 62 7.97 -15.30 -5.53
CA LYS A 62 8.43 -15.74 -6.86
C LYS A 62 8.70 -14.56 -7.77
N ALA A 63 7.84 -13.53 -7.67
CA ALA A 63 7.98 -12.26 -8.38
C ALA A 63 7.33 -11.16 -7.54
N ALA A 64 7.96 -9.97 -7.52
CA ALA A 64 7.38 -8.77 -6.94
C ALA A 64 7.23 -7.71 -8.04
N ILE A 65 6.04 -7.11 -8.12
CA ILE A 65 5.66 -6.08 -9.07
C ILE A 65 5.29 -4.84 -8.27
N GLY A 66 5.80 -3.67 -8.65
CA GLY A 66 5.41 -2.39 -8.06
C GLY A 66 4.57 -1.57 -9.05
N LEU A 67 3.41 -1.08 -8.64
CA LEU A 67 2.60 -0.15 -9.41
C LEU A 67 2.49 1.18 -8.67
N ASP A 68 2.91 2.26 -9.31
CA ASP A 68 2.83 3.61 -8.76
C ASP A 68 2.41 4.62 -9.83
N LEU A 69 1.63 5.60 -9.42
CA LEU A 69 1.23 6.70 -10.30
C LEU A 69 2.37 7.70 -10.53
N SER A 70 3.32 7.78 -9.60
CA SER A 70 4.45 8.72 -9.62
C SER A 70 5.68 8.11 -10.32
N PRO A 71 6.07 8.60 -11.51
CA PRO A 71 7.34 8.20 -12.15
C PRO A 71 8.56 8.50 -11.27
N GLY A 72 8.51 9.56 -10.47
CA GLY A 72 9.59 9.91 -9.54
C GLY A 72 9.79 8.86 -8.45
N MET A 73 8.71 8.31 -7.87
CA MET A 73 8.77 7.20 -6.91
C MET A 73 9.30 5.93 -7.57
N LEU A 74 8.84 5.60 -8.77
CA LEU A 74 9.34 4.44 -9.50
C LEU A 74 10.83 4.53 -9.84
N ALA A 75 11.32 5.73 -10.17
CA ALA A 75 12.75 5.95 -10.39
C ALA A 75 13.59 5.67 -9.12
N GLN A 76 13.11 6.08 -7.94
CA GLN A 76 13.74 5.76 -6.65
C GLN A 76 13.73 4.26 -6.37
N THR A 77 12.57 3.61 -6.58
CA THR A 77 12.43 2.15 -6.45
C THR A 77 13.38 1.42 -7.39
N GLN A 78 13.46 1.82 -8.66
CA GLN A 78 14.36 1.22 -9.64
C GLN A 78 15.83 1.35 -9.24
N ALA A 79 16.23 2.54 -8.79
CA ALA A 79 17.60 2.79 -8.33
C ALA A 79 17.95 1.89 -7.13
N ARG A 80 17.03 1.76 -6.16
CA ARG A 80 17.18 0.89 -4.98
C ARG A 80 17.37 -0.57 -5.36
N LEU A 81 16.49 -1.12 -6.20
CA LEU A 81 16.54 -2.53 -6.59
C LEU A 81 17.80 -2.82 -7.42
N ARG A 82 18.16 -1.94 -8.36
CA ARG A 82 19.39 -2.06 -9.16
C ARG A 82 20.65 -2.05 -8.30
N ALA A 83 20.72 -1.19 -7.29
CA ALA A 83 21.87 -1.14 -6.38
C ALA A 83 22.10 -2.46 -5.62
N LYS A 84 21.09 -3.33 -5.58
CA LYS A 84 21.13 -4.66 -4.94
C LYS A 84 21.14 -5.82 -5.95
N GLY A 85 21.28 -5.52 -7.25
CA GLY A 85 21.25 -6.53 -8.29
C GLY A 85 19.91 -7.25 -8.46
N MET A 86 18.81 -6.62 -8.00
CA MET A 86 17.47 -7.22 -8.01
C MET A 86 16.67 -6.80 -9.24
N PRO A 87 15.78 -7.67 -9.77
CA PRO A 87 14.89 -7.31 -10.86
C PRO A 87 13.90 -6.22 -10.42
N ALA A 88 13.64 -5.26 -11.29
CA ALA A 88 12.70 -4.16 -11.07
C ALA A 88 11.50 -4.31 -12.01
N ASN A 89 10.49 -5.06 -11.59
CA ASN A 89 9.22 -5.18 -12.31
C ASN A 89 8.32 -4.02 -11.88
N LEU A 90 8.38 -2.90 -12.58
CA LEU A 90 7.71 -1.67 -12.20
C LEU A 90 6.73 -1.23 -13.30
N ILE A 91 5.55 -0.81 -12.88
CA ILE A 91 4.46 -0.32 -13.73
C ILE A 91 4.14 1.12 -13.32
N ASN A 92 4.27 2.06 -14.24
CA ASN A 92 3.71 3.38 -14.05
C ASN A 92 2.23 3.32 -14.44
N GLY A 93 1.34 3.43 -13.46
CA GLY A 93 -0.09 3.25 -13.68
C GLY A 93 -0.95 3.70 -12.51
N ASP A 94 -2.23 3.84 -12.80
CA ASP A 94 -3.27 4.19 -11.84
C ASP A 94 -3.87 2.92 -11.23
N ALA A 95 -3.94 2.87 -9.90
CA ALA A 95 -4.53 1.76 -9.16
C ALA A 95 -6.05 1.61 -9.41
N THR A 96 -6.71 2.63 -9.94
CA THR A 96 -8.12 2.56 -10.36
C THR A 96 -8.29 1.86 -11.72
N ARG A 97 -7.18 1.57 -12.42
CA ARG A 97 -7.15 0.86 -13.70
C ARG A 97 -5.85 0.08 -13.84
N ILE A 98 -5.73 -1.00 -13.10
CA ILE A 98 -4.50 -1.82 -13.06
C ILE A 98 -4.29 -2.54 -14.41
N PRO A 99 -3.15 -2.33 -15.12
CA PRO A 99 -2.91 -2.91 -16.43
C PRO A 99 -2.40 -4.37 -16.33
N LEU A 100 -3.11 -5.18 -15.57
CA LEU A 100 -2.85 -6.62 -15.38
C LEU A 100 -4.13 -7.41 -15.65
N ALA A 101 -3.98 -8.66 -16.05
CA ALA A 101 -5.10 -9.57 -16.30
C ALA A 101 -5.84 -9.92 -15.01
N ASP A 102 -7.10 -10.36 -15.15
CA ASP A 102 -7.90 -10.87 -14.05
C ASP A 102 -7.25 -12.11 -13.43
N GLY A 103 -7.23 -12.18 -12.10
CA GLY A 103 -6.82 -13.37 -11.39
C GLY A 103 -5.36 -13.79 -11.56
N CYS A 104 -4.45 -12.86 -11.88
CA CYS A 104 -3.04 -13.18 -12.13
C CYS A 104 -2.11 -12.94 -10.93
N ILE A 105 -2.61 -12.37 -9.83
CA ILE A 105 -1.83 -12.01 -8.63
C ILE A 105 -2.25 -12.88 -7.44
N ASP A 106 -1.27 -13.44 -6.73
CA ASP A 106 -1.49 -14.23 -5.51
C ASP A 106 -1.73 -13.35 -4.29
N VAL A 107 -0.90 -12.30 -4.14
CA VAL A 107 -0.94 -11.39 -2.99
C VAL A 107 -0.82 -9.96 -3.47
N ILE A 108 -1.72 -9.10 -3.02
CA ILE A 108 -1.56 -7.64 -3.15
C ILE A 108 -1.21 -7.08 -1.78
N VAL A 109 -0.25 -6.17 -1.75
CA VAL A 109 0.06 -5.35 -0.58
C VAL A 109 -0.05 -3.87 -0.93
N THR A 110 -0.51 -3.07 0.01
CA THR A 110 -0.48 -1.60 -0.08
C THR A 110 -0.26 -1.03 1.31
N THR A 111 0.69 -0.10 1.42
CA THR A 111 1.04 0.50 2.71
C THR A 111 1.12 2.02 2.57
N PHE A 112 0.25 2.73 3.31
CA PHE A 112 0.14 4.19 3.32
C PHE A 112 -0.06 4.82 1.94
N ALA A 113 -0.70 4.08 1.02
CA ALA A 113 -0.98 4.54 -0.33
C ALA A 113 -2.48 4.57 -0.63
N PHE A 114 -3.28 3.67 -0.04
CA PHE A 114 -4.72 3.59 -0.33
C PHE A 114 -5.48 4.86 0.08
N SER A 115 -5.11 5.47 1.19
CA SER A 115 -5.69 6.74 1.66
C SER A 115 -5.41 7.92 0.70
N ALA A 116 -4.37 7.84 -0.12
CA ALA A 116 -4.01 8.88 -1.09
C ALA A 116 -4.73 8.70 -2.46
N ILE A 117 -5.35 7.56 -2.73
CA ILE A 117 -6.05 7.31 -4.00
C ILE A 117 -7.43 7.99 -3.96
N PRO A 118 -7.76 8.94 -4.88
CA PRO A 118 -9.03 9.66 -4.83
C PRO A 118 -10.25 8.73 -4.90
N ASP A 119 -10.32 7.83 -5.88
CA ASP A 119 -11.38 6.83 -6.02
C ASP A 119 -10.94 5.48 -5.42
N GLY A 120 -11.03 5.38 -4.09
CA GLY A 120 -10.70 4.14 -3.39
C GLY A 120 -11.62 2.97 -3.74
N ALA A 121 -12.88 3.24 -4.15
CA ALA A 121 -13.80 2.18 -4.55
C ALA A 121 -13.37 1.55 -5.89
N ALA A 122 -13.00 2.36 -6.87
CA ALA A 122 -12.48 1.85 -8.14
C ALA A 122 -11.17 1.09 -7.93
N ALA A 123 -10.23 1.65 -7.14
CA ALA A 123 -8.96 0.98 -6.83
C ALA A 123 -9.19 -0.38 -6.13
N MET A 124 -10.11 -0.43 -5.16
CA MET A 124 -10.41 -1.68 -4.45
C MET A 124 -11.02 -2.74 -5.37
N ARG A 125 -11.91 -2.35 -6.29
CA ARG A 125 -12.46 -3.27 -7.32
C ARG A 125 -11.36 -3.82 -8.24
N GLU A 126 -10.44 -2.97 -8.68
CA GLU A 126 -9.32 -3.39 -9.52
C GLU A 126 -8.36 -4.35 -8.78
N MET A 127 -8.03 -4.04 -7.53
CA MET A 127 -7.25 -4.95 -6.69
C MET A 127 -7.96 -6.31 -6.54
N ALA A 128 -9.27 -6.31 -6.28
CA ALA A 128 -10.05 -7.55 -6.21
C ALA A 128 -10.10 -8.29 -7.56
N ARG A 129 -10.17 -7.58 -8.69
CA ARG A 129 -10.18 -8.18 -10.04
C ARG A 129 -8.91 -8.92 -10.36
N VAL A 130 -7.74 -8.30 -10.10
CA VAL A 130 -6.44 -8.90 -10.46
C VAL A 130 -5.98 -9.98 -9.48
N LEU A 131 -6.50 -10.05 -8.25
CA LEU A 131 -6.27 -11.16 -7.34
C LEU A 131 -6.88 -12.44 -7.91
N ARG A 132 -6.18 -13.58 -7.82
CA ARG A 132 -6.75 -14.89 -8.12
C ARG A 132 -7.78 -15.33 -7.05
N PRO A 133 -8.68 -16.27 -7.35
CA PRO A 133 -9.47 -16.92 -6.31
C PRO A 133 -8.57 -17.47 -5.19
N GLY A 134 -8.94 -17.22 -3.94
CA GLY A 134 -8.11 -17.54 -2.78
C GLY A 134 -6.95 -16.57 -2.50
N GLY A 135 -6.69 -15.60 -3.38
CA GLY A 135 -5.65 -14.58 -3.22
C GLY A 135 -5.92 -13.61 -2.06
N ILE A 136 -4.87 -12.96 -1.59
CA ILE A 136 -4.87 -12.12 -0.37
C ILE A 136 -4.58 -10.67 -0.74
N LEU A 137 -5.35 -9.74 -0.17
CA LEU A 137 -5.03 -8.31 -0.11
C LEU A 137 -4.68 -7.94 1.33
N ALA A 138 -3.44 -7.52 1.58
CA ALA A 138 -3.00 -7.01 2.89
C ALA A 138 -2.75 -5.50 2.78
N LEU A 139 -3.53 -4.72 3.51
CA LEU A 139 -3.53 -3.26 3.49
C LEU A 139 -3.14 -2.72 4.86
N VAL A 140 -2.14 -1.82 4.90
CA VAL A 140 -1.81 -1.02 6.08
C VAL A 140 -1.97 0.45 5.72
N ASP A 141 -2.74 1.18 6.52
CA ASP A 141 -2.89 2.62 6.33
C ASP A 141 -3.17 3.32 7.67
N ALA A 142 -3.18 4.65 7.66
CA ALA A 142 -3.61 5.43 8.79
C ALA A 142 -5.12 5.23 9.01
N GLY A 143 -5.50 4.93 10.24
CA GLY A 143 -6.88 4.66 10.62
C GLY A 143 -7.36 5.56 11.75
N ILE A 144 -8.66 5.77 11.86
CA ILE A 144 -9.27 6.35 13.05
C ILE A 144 -9.41 5.22 14.07
N PRO A 145 -8.81 5.34 15.27
CA PRO A 145 -8.94 4.34 16.31
C PRO A 145 -10.39 4.07 16.68
N SER A 146 -10.69 2.81 16.93
CA SER A 146 -12.05 2.38 17.32
C SER A 146 -12.42 2.78 18.75
N ASP A 147 -11.44 3.13 19.59
CA ASP A 147 -11.62 3.54 20.98
C ASP A 147 -11.97 5.02 21.16
N GLY A 148 -11.99 5.80 20.06
CA GLY A 148 -12.31 7.23 20.09
C GLY A 148 -11.25 8.09 20.77
N ASN A 149 -10.01 7.61 20.92
CA ASN A 149 -8.91 8.32 21.59
C ASN A 149 -8.68 9.71 20.95
N PRO A 150 -8.82 10.83 21.71
CA PRO A 150 -8.71 12.18 21.15
C PRO A 150 -7.32 12.49 20.59
N ALA A 151 -6.24 11.93 21.16
CA ALA A 151 -4.89 12.12 20.65
C ALA A 151 -4.72 11.51 19.26
N ALA A 152 -5.34 10.35 19.05
CA ALA A 152 -5.33 9.69 17.75
C ALA A 152 -6.22 10.41 16.71
N LEU A 153 -7.32 11.04 17.14
CA LEU A 153 -8.13 11.90 16.26
C LEU A 153 -7.33 13.14 15.79
N VAL A 154 -6.52 13.73 16.68
CA VAL A 154 -5.62 14.83 16.30
C VAL A 154 -4.58 14.36 15.30
N LEU A 155 -3.94 13.21 15.54
CA LEU A 155 -2.97 12.61 14.62
C LEU A 155 -3.61 12.28 13.26
N GLY A 156 -4.82 11.71 13.24
CA GLY A 156 -5.59 11.46 12.04
C GLY A 156 -5.87 12.73 11.22
N ARG A 157 -6.23 13.84 11.90
CA ARG A 157 -6.39 15.14 11.24
C ARG A 157 -5.10 15.68 10.65
N MET A 158 -3.96 15.44 11.31
CA MET A 158 -2.66 15.79 10.74
C MET A 158 -2.38 15.00 9.45
N TRP A 159 -2.67 13.70 9.42
CA TRP A 159 -2.56 12.90 8.19
C TRP A 159 -3.47 13.42 7.07
N ALA A 160 -4.67 13.87 7.41
CA ALA A 160 -5.59 14.46 6.42
C ALA A 160 -5.04 15.75 5.77
N LEU A 161 -4.21 16.54 6.46
CA LEU A 161 -3.52 17.70 5.90
C LEU A 161 -2.53 17.32 4.78
N PHE A 162 -2.01 16.10 4.80
CA PHE A 162 -1.15 15.54 3.75
C PHE A 162 -1.93 14.77 2.67
N GLY A 163 -3.26 14.97 2.60
CA GLY A 163 -4.11 14.38 1.56
C GLY A 163 -4.60 12.96 1.87
N ALA A 164 -4.28 12.40 3.04
CA ALA A 164 -4.78 11.10 3.45
C ALA A 164 -6.29 11.16 3.74
N GLN A 165 -7.06 10.31 3.06
CA GLN A 165 -8.48 10.14 3.31
C GLN A 165 -8.68 8.97 4.27
N MET A 166 -9.09 9.28 5.52
CA MET A 166 -9.43 8.25 6.50
C MET A 166 -10.66 7.47 6.01
N ARG A 167 -10.50 6.16 5.83
CA ARG A 167 -11.52 5.29 5.24
C ARG A 167 -11.79 4.08 6.12
N ASP A 168 -12.92 3.43 5.92
CA ASP A 168 -13.17 2.07 6.39
C ASP A 168 -12.73 1.09 5.30
N GLU A 169 -11.45 0.73 5.32
CA GLU A 169 -10.85 -0.18 4.34
C GLU A 169 -11.57 -1.53 4.31
N ALA A 170 -12.03 -2.00 5.47
CA ALA A 170 -12.80 -3.25 5.58
C ALA A 170 -14.15 -3.16 4.86
N ALA A 171 -14.82 -2.02 4.91
CA ALA A 171 -16.05 -1.78 4.14
C ALA A 171 -15.77 -1.79 2.63
N PHE A 172 -14.70 -1.11 2.18
CA PHE A 172 -14.29 -1.12 0.76
C PHE A 172 -13.96 -2.54 0.28
N MET A 173 -13.24 -3.35 1.08
CA MET A 173 -12.95 -4.74 0.75
C MET A 173 -14.22 -5.56 0.56
N ARG A 174 -15.19 -5.46 1.51
CA ARG A 174 -16.47 -6.18 1.40
C ARG A 174 -17.28 -5.75 0.17
N GLN A 175 -17.33 -4.44 -0.12
CA GLN A 175 -18.01 -3.91 -1.31
C GLN A 175 -17.38 -4.41 -2.62
N ALA A 176 -16.08 -4.66 -2.64
CA ALA A 176 -15.37 -5.24 -3.78
C ALA A 176 -15.44 -6.79 -3.83
N GLY A 177 -16.21 -7.43 -2.94
CA GLY A 177 -16.40 -8.89 -2.93
C GLY A 177 -15.30 -9.67 -2.19
N LEU A 178 -14.43 -8.99 -1.41
CA LEU A 178 -13.43 -9.64 -0.59
C LEU A 178 -14.00 -9.99 0.79
N THR A 179 -13.65 -11.16 1.31
CA THR A 179 -13.94 -11.56 2.70
C THR A 179 -12.83 -11.01 3.61
N VAL A 180 -13.18 -10.16 4.56
CA VAL A 180 -12.21 -9.66 5.56
C VAL A 180 -11.86 -10.80 6.53
N VAL A 181 -10.59 -11.20 6.55
CA VAL A 181 -10.10 -12.35 7.36
C VAL A 181 -9.27 -11.90 8.57
N ALA A 182 -8.77 -10.66 8.56
CA ALA A 182 -8.09 -10.06 9.72
C ALA A 182 -8.24 -8.55 9.74
N ARG A 183 -8.29 -7.99 10.94
CA ARG A 183 -8.17 -6.55 11.21
C ARG A 183 -7.42 -6.36 12.52
N ARG A 184 -6.47 -5.43 12.54
CA ARG A 184 -5.72 -5.04 13.72
C ARG A 184 -5.39 -3.57 13.67
N ASP A 185 -5.76 -2.83 14.70
CA ASP A 185 -5.30 -1.47 14.95
C ASP A 185 -4.02 -1.55 15.81
N PHE A 186 -3.03 -0.70 15.55
CA PHE A 186 -1.73 -0.72 16.22
C PHE A 186 -0.98 0.61 16.02
N GLY A 187 0.26 0.68 16.52
CA GLY A 187 1.09 1.89 16.42
C GLY A 187 0.76 2.89 17.52
N ALA A 188 1.18 4.15 17.34
CA ALA A 188 0.92 5.21 18.31
C ALA A 188 -0.59 5.47 18.39
N PHE A 189 -1.18 5.29 19.59
CA PHE A 189 -2.62 5.48 19.85
C PHE A 189 -3.52 4.65 18.92
N ASP A 190 -3.08 3.47 18.49
CA ASP A 190 -3.81 2.58 17.54
C ASP A 190 -4.23 3.29 16.24
N SER A 191 -3.43 4.29 15.82
CA SER A 191 -3.71 5.11 14.64
C SER A 191 -3.30 4.47 13.30
N ILE A 192 -2.73 3.27 13.34
CA ILE A 192 -2.37 2.49 12.15
C ILE A 192 -3.24 1.24 12.11
N ARG A 193 -3.77 0.95 10.93
CA ARG A 193 -4.66 -0.19 10.72
C ARG A 193 -4.11 -1.15 9.69
N LEU A 194 -4.07 -2.43 10.04
CA LEU A 194 -3.92 -3.53 9.11
C LEU A 194 -5.31 -4.13 8.86
N VAL A 195 -5.69 -4.23 7.60
CA VAL A 195 -6.86 -5.00 7.17
C VAL A 195 -6.43 -6.01 6.11
N VAL A 196 -6.93 -7.24 6.23
CA VAL A 196 -6.62 -8.32 5.28
C VAL A 196 -7.92 -8.88 4.72
N GLY A 197 -8.01 -8.85 3.39
CA GLY A 197 -9.09 -9.43 2.63
C GLY A 197 -8.63 -10.65 1.83
N LYS A 198 -9.53 -11.61 1.65
CA LYS A 198 -9.34 -12.79 0.80
C LYS A 198 -10.37 -12.78 -0.31
N ARG A 199 -9.94 -13.04 -1.55
CA ARG A 199 -10.87 -13.27 -2.66
C ARG A 199 -11.48 -14.68 -2.52
N PRO A 200 -12.82 -14.82 -2.53
CA PRO A 200 -13.50 -16.11 -2.55
C PRO A 200 -13.06 -17.02 -3.70
#